data_69d23570b50ddeea9c1d45c3c9e2aed9
#
_entry.id   69d23570b50ddeea9c1d45c3c9e2aed9
#
_cell.length_a   1.000
_cell.length_b   1.000
_cell.length_c   1.000
_cell.angle_alpha   90.00
_cell.angle_beta   90.00
_cell.angle_gamma   90.00
#
_symmetry.space_group_name_H-M   'P 1'
#
loop_
_entity.id
_entity.type
_entity.pdbx_description
1 polymer ?
#
loop_
_entity_poly.entity_id
_entity_poly.type
_entity_poly.pdbx_seq_one_letter_code
_entity_poly.pdbx_strand_id
1 'polypeptide(L)'
;IFILLFCLFSCVDSNDFDPNTIPVNVLDVENHQMLKLLQDNPGVLLDIRTPEEVSKGFLKNASFINFYDENFLQKASWVKKNQPIYVYCHAGGRSSKAAEMLIELGFREVYNLVGGYSKWVEDGYLVEKGLKNIKGPNSKFFSKEEIDGILQTKQSVVLVFKTPWCLPCKKLDA
;
A
#
# COMPACT_ATOMS: atom_id res chain seq x y z
N ILE A 1 22.80 10.61 -70.08
CA ILE A 1 22.67 11.31 -68.78
C ILE A 1 21.85 10.39 -67.84
N PHE A 2 22.56 9.69 -66.93
CA PHE A 2 21.94 8.86 -65.93
C PHE A 2 21.78 9.70 -64.66
N ILE A 3 20.52 9.93 -64.28
CA ILE A 3 20.18 10.61 -63.01
C ILE A 3 20.10 9.51 -61.92
N LEU A 4 21.05 9.49 -61.01
CA LEU A 4 21.05 8.62 -59.85
C LEU A 4 20.16 9.29 -58.78
N LEU A 5 18.99 8.71 -58.54
CA LEU A 5 18.09 9.11 -57.48
C LEU A 5 18.58 8.49 -56.14
N PHE A 6 19.20 9.31 -55.31
CA PHE A 6 19.62 8.91 -53.96
C PHE A 6 18.39 8.94 -53.04
N CYS A 7 17.79 7.76 -52.76
CA CYS A 7 16.82 7.62 -51.70
C CYS A 7 17.54 7.69 -50.35
N LEU A 8 17.42 8.81 -49.67
CA LEU A 8 17.78 8.92 -48.28
C LEU A 8 16.74 8.15 -47.46
N PHE A 9 17.04 6.90 -47.15
CA PHE A 9 16.35 6.17 -46.06
C PHE A 9 16.81 6.81 -44.76
N SER A 10 15.97 7.66 -44.18
CA SER A 10 16.12 8.06 -42.77
C SER A 10 15.81 6.83 -41.92
N CYS A 11 16.82 6.19 -41.38
CA CYS A 11 16.65 5.22 -40.31
C CYS A 11 16.10 5.96 -39.10
N VAL A 12 14.83 5.72 -38.79
CA VAL A 12 14.30 6.03 -37.45
C VAL A 12 14.95 5.05 -36.52
N ASP A 13 15.84 5.54 -35.65
CA ASP A 13 16.46 4.77 -34.58
C ASP A 13 15.36 4.30 -33.62
N SER A 14 15.05 3.00 -33.69
CA SER A 14 14.08 2.30 -32.85
C SER A 14 14.67 1.85 -31.52
N ASN A 15 15.53 2.64 -30.87
CA ASN A 15 16.26 2.25 -29.69
C ASN A 15 16.23 3.27 -28.54
N ASP A 16 15.08 3.91 -28.31
CA ASP A 16 14.88 4.63 -27.05
C ASP A 16 13.74 4.02 -26.21
N PHE A 17 13.75 2.69 -26.07
CA PHE A 17 13.00 2.08 -24.98
C PHE A 17 13.89 2.10 -23.73
N ASP A 18 13.87 3.20 -23.01
CA ASP A 18 14.40 3.25 -21.64
C ASP A 18 13.40 2.50 -20.74
N PRO A 19 13.77 1.32 -20.20
CA PRO A 19 12.91 0.59 -19.29
C PRO A 19 12.64 1.36 -17.98
N ASN A 20 13.30 2.50 -17.75
CA ASN A 20 13.00 3.42 -16.64
C ASN A 20 11.94 4.46 -16.97
N THR A 21 11.50 4.57 -18.22
CA THR A 21 10.43 5.47 -18.68
C THR A 21 9.06 4.78 -18.74
N ILE A 22 8.78 3.80 -17.88
CA ILE A 22 7.39 3.38 -17.67
C ILE A 22 6.67 4.63 -17.13
N PRO A 23 5.64 5.14 -17.82
CA PRO A 23 4.90 6.28 -17.30
C PRO A 23 4.36 5.90 -15.93
N VAL A 24 4.88 6.58 -14.91
CA VAL A 24 4.48 6.39 -13.53
C VAL A 24 3.13 7.06 -13.37
N ASN A 25 2.06 6.32 -13.59
CA ASN A 25 0.70 6.82 -13.51
C ASN A 25 -0.06 6.07 -12.42
N VAL A 26 -0.91 6.82 -11.72
CA VAL A 26 -1.95 6.21 -10.90
C VAL A 26 -2.93 5.50 -11.82
N LEU A 27 -3.22 4.23 -11.52
CA LEU A 27 -4.24 3.47 -12.24
C LEU A 27 -5.46 3.31 -11.34
N ASP A 28 -6.55 3.93 -11.75
CA ASP A 28 -7.86 3.72 -11.13
C ASP A 28 -8.41 2.35 -11.54
N VAL A 29 -8.81 1.54 -10.55
CA VAL A 29 -9.29 0.18 -10.77
C VAL A 29 -10.60 -0.09 -10.05
N GLU A 30 -11.47 -0.84 -10.71
CA GLU A 30 -12.73 -1.31 -10.14
C GLU A 30 -12.51 -2.53 -9.22
N ASN A 31 -13.53 -2.89 -8.40
CA ASN A 31 -13.46 -3.96 -7.42
C ASN A 31 -12.96 -5.30 -7.99
N HIS A 32 -13.49 -5.73 -9.15
CA HIS A 32 -13.10 -6.98 -9.78
C HIS A 32 -11.65 -6.97 -10.30
N GLN A 33 -11.20 -5.81 -10.81
CA GLN A 33 -9.83 -5.61 -11.27
C GLN A 33 -8.86 -5.63 -10.08
N MET A 34 -9.23 -4.94 -8.97
CA MET A 34 -8.45 -4.94 -7.74
C MET A 34 -8.23 -6.35 -7.21
N LEU A 35 -9.28 -7.18 -7.15
CA LEU A 35 -9.17 -8.58 -6.72
C LEU A 35 -8.21 -9.37 -7.59
N LYS A 36 -8.34 -9.24 -8.91
CA LYS A 36 -7.47 -9.93 -9.86
C LYS A 36 -6.02 -9.49 -9.69
N LEU A 37 -5.78 -8.20 -9.61
CA LEU A 37 -4.43 -7.64 -9.42
C LEU A 37 -3.79 -8.11 -8.11
N LEU A 38 -4.52 -8.13 -7.00
CA LEU A 38 -4.02 -8.63 -5.72
C LEU A 38 -3.63 -10.13 -5.75
N GLN A 39 -4.23 -10.90 -6.66
CA GLN A 39 -3.90 -12.32 -6.87
C GLN A 39 -2.71 -12.50 -7.80
N ASP A 40 -2.71 -11.80 -8.95
CA ASP A 40 -1.75 -12.00 -10.03
C ASP A 40 -0.44 -11.23 -9.81
N ASN A 41 -0.51 -10.06 -9.16
CA ASN A 41 0.62 -9.19 -8.87
C ASN A 41 0.58 -8.76 -7.39
N PRO A 42 0.96 -9.65 -6.46
CA PRO A 42 0.86 -9.38 -5.04
C PRO A 42 1.73 -8.19 -4.60
N GLY A 43 1.12 -7.29 -3.84
CA GLY A 43 1.74 -6.08 -3.34
C GLY A 43 1.17 -5.66 -1.99
N VAL A 44 1.31 -4.40 -1.63
CA VAL A 44 0.75 -3.84 -0.40
C VAL A 44 -0.63 -3.28 -0.66
N LEU A 45 -1.64 -3.82 0.00
CA LEU A 45 -2.98 -3.20 0.07
C LEU A 45 -3.00 -2.24 1.26
N LEU A 46 -3.21 -0.95 0.98
CA LEU A 46 -3.15 0.12 1.97
C LEU A 46 -4.52 0.75 2.19
N ASP A 47 -5.06 0.59 3.38
CA ASP A 47 -6.24 1.31 3.86
C ASP A 47 -5.81 2.62 4.52
N ILE A 48 -6.23 3.74 3.97
CA ILE A 48 -5.88 5.06 4.49
C ILE A 48 -7.03 5.73 5.24
N ARG A 49 -8.00 4.96 5.67
CA ARG A 49 -9.13 5.45 6.48
C ARG A 49 -8.72 5.73 7.92
N THR A 50 -9.61 6.41 8.64
CA THR A 50 -9.41 6.64 10.07
C THR A 50 -9.55 5.34 10.87
N PRO A 51 -9.00 5.27 12.10
CA PRO A 51 -9.15 4.11 12.97
C PRO A 51 -10.63 3.74 13.25
N GLU A 52 -11.50 4.75 13.35
CA GLU A 52 -12.95 4.56 13.58
C GLU A 52 -13.62 3.92 12.37
N GLU A 53 -13.22 4.29 11.14
CA GLU A 53 -13.72 3.67 9.91
C GLU A 53 -13.24 2.22 9.79
N VAL A 54 -11.96 1.98 10.06
CA VAL A 54 -11.33 0.64 10.02
C VAL A 54 -11.92 -0.30 11.06
N SER A 55 -12.26 0.21 12.25
CA SER A 55 -12.87 -0.60 13.33
C SER A 55 -14.20 -1.23 12.95
N LYS A 56 -14.89 -0.71 11.93
CA LYS A 56 -16.15 -1.24 11.41
C LYS A 56 -15.98 -2.39 10.41
N GLY A 57 -14.78 -2.53 9.85
CA GLY A 57 -14.42 -3.54 8.87
C GLY A 57 -13.42 -3.00 7.85
N PHE A 58 -12.69 -3.91 7.18
CA PHE A 58 -11.64 -3.57 6.22
C PHE A 58 -11.45 -4.69 5.19
N LEU A 59 -10.77 -4.39 4.09
CA LEU A 59 -10.44 -5.38 3.08
C LEU A 59 -9.39 -6.35 3.62
N LYS A 60 -9.55 -7.63 3.31
CA LYS A 60 -8.64 -8.68 3.78
C LYS A 60 -7.19 -8.36 3.43
N ASN A 61 -6.30 -8.56 4.39
CA ASN A 61 -4.85 -8.33 4.30
C ASN A 61 -4.44 -6.84 4.14
N ALA A 62 -5.34 -5.88 4.33
CA ALA A 62 -4.97 -4.48 4.29
C ALA A 62 -4.01 -4.09 5.43
N SER A 63 -3.04 -3.26 5.12
CA SER A 63 -2.24 -2.49 6.07
C SER A 63 -2.88 -1.12 6.27
N PHE A 64 -2.57 -0.42 7.37
CA PHE A 64 -3.27 0.81 7.74
C PHE A 64 -2.31 1.96 7.96
N ILE A 65 -2.59 3.09 7.30
CA ILE A 65 -1.97 4.39 7.59
C ILE A 65 -3.06 5.45 7.46
N ASN A 66 -3.45 6.09 8.55
CA ASN A 66 -4.47 7.13 8.49
C ASN A 66 -4.00 8.31 7.64
N PHE A 67 -4.78 8.69 6.62
CA PHE A 67 -4.49 9.80 5.71
C PHE A 67 -4.33 11.16 6.44
N TYR A 68 -5.02 11.34 7.54
CA TYR A 68 -4.97 12.56 8.35
C TYR A 68 -3.86 12.57 9.40
N ASP A 69 -3.03 11.52 9.46
CA ASP A 69 -1.87 11.49 10.35
C ASP A 69 -0.80 12.48 9.82
N GLU A 70 -0.28 13.34 10.69
CA GLU A 70 0.77 14.31 10.35
C GLU A 70 2.01 13.64 9.74
N ASN A 71 2.27 12.39 10.11
CA ASN A 71 3.37 11.59 9.61
C ASN A 71 2.96 10.63 8.49
N PHE A 72 1.84 10.87 7.78
CA PHE A 72 1.35 9.99 6.72
C PHE A 72 2.44 9.65 5.69
N LEU A 73 3.08 10.68 5.12
CA LEU A 73 4.13 10.50 4.10
C LEU A 73 5.36 9.77 4.65
N GLN A 74 5.76 10.08 5.88
CA GLN A 74 6.88 9.39 6.52
C GLN A 74 6.57 7.91 6.71
N LYS A 75 5.38 7.56 7.20
CA LYS A 75 4.95 6.16 7.36
C LYS A 75 4.83 5.44 6.02
N ALA A 76 4.29 6.11 5.01
CA ALA A 76 4.20 5.58 3.65
C ALA A 76 5.59 5.33 3.03
N SER A 77 6.59 6.17 3.34
CA SER A 77 7.95 5.99 2.84
C SER A 77 8.64 4.72 3.35
N TRP A 78 8.18 4.11 4.45
CA TRP A 78 8.69 2.84 4.98
C TRP A 78 8.19 1.61 4.21
N VAL A 79 7.14 1.79 3.39
CA VAL A 79 6.64 0.71 2.53
C VAL A 79 7.64 0.46 1.40
N LYS A 80 7.93 -0.82 1.12
CA LYS A 80 8.87 -1.20 0.05
C LYS A 80 8.33 -0.76 -1.31
N LYS A 81 9.18 -0.07 -2.10
CA LYS A 81 8.80 0.54 -3.39
C LYS A 81 9.01 -0.37 -4.60
N ASN A 82 9.59 -1.55 -4.40
CA ASN A 82 9.84 -2.55 -5.45
C ASN A 82 8.68 -3.53 -5.65
N GLN A 83 7.49 -3.17 -5.24
CA GLN A 83 6.27 -3.94 -5.37
C GLN A 83 5.08 -2.99 -5.57
N PRO A 84 3.98 -3.47 -6.17
CA PRO A 84 2.77 -2.67 -6.33
C PRO A 84 2.20 -2.21 -4.99
N ILE A 85 1.59 -1.02 -5.00
CA ILE A 85 0.79 -0.52 -3.89
C ILE A 85 -0.64 -0.27 -4.36
N TYR A 86 -1.58 -0.85 -3.64
CA TYR A 86 -3.02 -0.76 -3.85
C TYR A 86 -3.59 0.09 -2.74
N VAL A 87 -4.14 1.24 -3.04
CA VAL A 87 -4.64 2.16 -2.02
C VAL A 87 -6.14 2.33 -2.10
N TYR A 88 -6.79 2.40 -0.96
CA TYR A 88 -8.21 2.73 -0.87
C TYR A 88 -8.53 3.56 0.37
N CYS A 89 -9.63 4.29 0.26
CA CYS A 89 -10.24 4.97 1.40
C CYS A 89 -11.73 4.60 1.51
N HIS A 90 -12.54 5.48 2.10
CA HIS A 90 -13.98 5.21 2.23
C HIS A 90 -14.71 5.25 0.88
N ALA A 91 -14.51 6.32 0.09
CA ALA A 91 -15.25 6.56 -1.16
C ALA A 91 -14.37 7.00 -2.34
N GLY A 92 -13.04 6.82 -2.28
CA GLY A 92 -12.10 7.10 -3.37
C GLY A 92 -11.40 8.46 -3.30
N GLY A 93 -11.97 9.52 -2.72
CA GLY A 93 -11.40 10.87 -2.80
C GLY A 93 -10.07 11.07 -2.06
N ARG A 94 -9.91 10.49 -0.86
CA ARG A 94 -8.64 10.52 -0.13
C ARG A 94 -7.58 9.67 -0.81
N SER A 95 -7.97 8.48 -1.29
CA SER A 95 -7.04 7.54 -1.91
C SER A 95 -6.55 8.00 -3.28
N SER A 96 -7.34 8.75 -4.04
CA SER A 96 -6.87 9.41 -5.27
C SER A 96 -5.72 10.38 -4.97
N LYS A 97 -5.91 11.28 -3.98
CA LYS A 97 -4.85 12.21 -3.55
C LYS A 97 -3.63 11.48 -2.99
N ALA A 98 -3.85 10.43 -2.18
CA ALA A 98 -2.75 9.64 -1.63
C ALA A 98 -1.97 8.91 -2.72
N ALA A 99 -2.64 8.44 -3.77
CA ALA A 99 -1.99 7.77 -4.89
C ALA A 99 -1.00 8.70 -5.63
N GLU A 100 -1.37 9.95 -5.86
CA GLU A 100 -0.46 10.98 -6.42
C GLU A 100 0.75 11.19 -5.50
N MET A 101 0.52 11.34 -4.20
CA MET A 101 1.61 11.49 -3.21
C MET A 101 2.53 10.26 -3.14
N LEU A 102 1.99 9.05 -3.34
CA LEU A 102 2.78 7.82 -3.39
C LEU A 102 3.67 7.76 -4.64
N ILE A 103 3.20 8.25 -5.79
CA ILE A 103 4.02 8.44 -6.98
C ILE A 103 5.20 9.39 -6.67
N GLU A 104 4.93 10.53 -6.05
CA GLU A 104 5.97 11.50 -5.66
C GLU A 104 6.97 10.90 -4.68
N LEU A 105 6.55 9.99 -3.81
CA LEU A 105 7.43 9.21 -2.93
C LEU A 105 8.28 8.17 -3.67
N GLY A 106 8.07 7.96 -4.98
CA GLY A 106 8.84 7.06 -5.83
C GLY A 106 8.28 5.64 -5.95
N PHE A 107 7.01 5.42 -5.63
CA PHE A 107 6.32 4.19 -6.02
C PHE A 107 6.06 4.20 -7.53
N ARG A 108 6.27 3.07 -8.20
CA ARG A 108 6.12 2.97 -9.66
C ARG A 108 4.78 2.41 -10.09
N GLU A 109 4.21 1.51 -9.30
CA GLU A 109 2.94 0.85 -9.57
C GLU A 109 1.95 1.20 -8.45
N VAL A 110 1.08 2.17 -8.71
CA VAL A 110 0.09 2.66 -7.75
C VAL A 110 -1.31 2.47 -8.32
N TYR A 111 -2.13 1.71 -7.62
CA TYR A 111 -3.50 1.39 -8.00
C TYR A 111 -4.47 1.98 -6.97
N ASN A 112 -5.40 2.81 -7.42
CA ASN A 112 -6.45 3.40 -6.59
C ASN A 112 -7.76 2.66 -6.79
N LEU A 113 -8.38 2.18 -5.71
CA LEU A 113 -9.69 1.53 -5.76
C LEU A 113 -10.80 2.57 -5.91
N VAL A 114 -11.45 2.59 -7.06
CA VAL A 114 -12.59 3.48 -7.36
C VAL A 114 -13.76 3.16 -6.43
N GLY A 115 -14.36 4.21 -5.85
CA GLY A 115 -15.46 4.06 -4.89
C GLY A 115 -15.05 3.52 -3.52
N GLY A 116 -13.83 3.03 -3.38
CA GLY A 116 -13.23 2.62 -2.11
C GLY A 116 -14.02 1.54 -1.35
N TYR A 117 -13.92 1.57 -0.03
CA TYR A 117 -14.57 0.62 0.87
C TYR A 117 -16.10 0.58 0.72
N SER A 118 -16.74 1.73 0.50
CA SER A 118 -18.20 1.79 0.37
C SER A 118 -18.69 0.98 -0.81
N LYS A 119 -18.11 1.21 -1.99
CA LYS A 119 -18.48 0.47 -3.20
C LYS A 119 -18.11 -1.01 -3.11
N TRP A 120 -16.99 -1.35 -2.44
CA TRP A 120 -16.59 -2.72 -2.18
C TRP A 120 -17.67 -3.49 -1.41
N VAL A 121 -18.22 -2.87 -0.36
CA VAL A 121 -19.29 -3.48 0.45
C VAL A 121 -20.63 -3.50 -0.31
N GLU A 122 -20.97 -2.44 -1.02
CA GLU A 122 -22.19 -2.33 -1.83
C GLU A 122 -22.24 -3.42 -2.91
N ASP A 123 -21.12 -3.69 -3.57
CA ASP A 123 -21.00 -4.74 -4.59
C ASP A 123 -20.95 -6.17 -3.97
N GLY A 124 -21.07 -6.31 -2.65
CA GLY A 124 -21.14 -7.59 -1.95
C GLY A 124 -19.82 -8.31 -1.72
N TYR A 125 -18.68 -7.62 -1.89
CA TYR A 125 -17.38 -8.21 -1.63
C TYR A 125 -17.10 -8.38 -0.14
N LEU A 126 -16.38 -9.45 0.20
CA LEU A 126 -16.09 -9.80 1.58
C LEU A 126 -15.14 -8.79 2.25
N VAL A 127 -15.45 -8.48 3.50
CA VAL A 127 -14.61 -7.67 4.38
C VAL A 127 -14.31 -8.44 5.66
N GLU A 128 -13.16 -8.16 6.23
CA GLU A 128 -12.84 -8.61 7.58
C GLU A 128 -13.55 -7.68 8.59
N LYS A 129 -14.05 -8.27 9.67
CA LYS A 129 -14.67 -7.49 10.74
C LYS A 129 -13.61 -6.66 11.42
N GLY A 130 -13.93 -5.40 11.64
CA GLY A 130 -13.08 -4.51 12.41
C GLY A 130 -12.79 -5.09 13.80
N LEU A 131 -11.59 -4.87 14.27
CA LEU A 131 -11.13 -5.37 15.54
C LEU A 131 -11.83 -4.61 16.68
N LYS A 132 -12.97 -5.12 17.13
CA LYS A 132 -13.55 -4.69 18.39
C LYS A 132 -12.66 -5.23 19.51
N ASN A 133 -11.92 -4.31 20.14
CA ASN A 133 -11.03 -4.61 21.27
C ASN A 133 -9.89 -5.58 20.94
N ILE A 134 -8.76 -5.05 20.48
CA ILE A 134 -7.48 -5.78 20.52
C ILE A 134 -7.00 -5.83 21.98
N LYS A 135 -7.76 -6.47 22.82
CA LYS A 135 -7.27 -7.06 24.05
C LYS A 135 -7.16 -8.55 23.77
N GLY A 136 -6.07 -8.95 23.11
CA GLY A 136 -5.69 -10.34 23.16
C GLY A 136 -5.58 -10.75 24.64
N PRO A 137 -5.91 -12.00 25.02
CA PRO A 137 -5.84 -12.45 26.41
C PRO A 137 -4.47 -12.23 27.08
N ASN A 138 -3.43 -11.97 26.30
CA ASN A 138 -2.07 -11.72 26.77
C ASN A 138 -1.46 -10.39 26.24
N SER A 139 -2.27 -9.44 25.76
CA SER A 139 -1.74 -8.14 25.34
C SER A 139 -1.37 -7.32 26.59
N LYS A 140 -0.09 -7.21 26.89
CA LYS A 140 0.43 -6.28 27.88
C LYS A 140 0.76 -4.97 27.14
N PHE A 141 0.08 -3.90 27.52
CA PHE A 141 0.46 -2.57 27.09
C PHE A 141 1.55 -2.06 28.04
N PHE A 142 2.68 -1.69 27.47
CA PHE A 142 3.75 -1.06 28.22
C PHE A 142 3.69 0.45 28.01
N SER A 143 3.80 1.21 29.06
CA SER A 143 4.05 2.66 28.95
C SER A 143 5.46 2.91 28.38
N LYS A 144 5.70 4.13 27.92
CA LYS A 144 7.05 4.50 27.45
C LYS A 144 8.08 4.29 28.57
N GLU A 145 7.71 4.68 29.79
CA GLU A 145 8.56 4.60 30.97
C GLU A 145 8.90 3.14 31.34
N GLU A 146 7.94 2.23 31.21
CA GLU A 146 8.18 0.79 31.41
C GLU A 146 9.12 0.21 30.33
N ILE A 147 8.96 0.62 29.08
CA ILE A 147 9.87 0.19 27.97
C ILE A 147 11.27 0.74 28.22
N ASP A 148 11.41 2.02 28.55
CA ASP A 148 12.68 2.65 28.85
C ASP A 148 13.37 1.98 30.05
N GLY A 149 12.61 1.59 31.08
CA GLY A 149 13.09 0.84 32.21
C GLY A 149 13.63 -0.54 31.83
N ILE A 150 12.93 -1.27 30.96
CA ILE A 150 13.38 -2.57 30.47
C ILE A 150 14.67 -2.45 29.64
N LEU A 151 14.78 -1.42 28.79
CA LEU A 151 15.95 -1.18 27.95
C LEU A 151 17.21 -0.86 28.78
N GLN A 152 17.04 -0.19 29.93
CA GLN A 152 18.15 0.17 30.83
C GLN A 152 18.68 -1.03 31.64
N THR A 153 17.87 -2.05 31.89
CA THR A 153 18.21 -3.18 32.77
C THR A 153 18.80 -4.38 32.07
N LYS A 154 18.78 -4.45 30.74
CA LYS A 154 19.21 -5.62 29.96
C LYS A 154 20.31 -5.26 28.97
N GLN A 155 21.28 -6.18 28.81
CA GLN A 155 22.34 -6.03 27.81
C GLN A 155 21.84 -6.19 26.35
N SER A 156 20.77 -6.97 26.17
CA SER A 156 20.13 -7.15 24.87
C SER A 156 18.63 -7.35 25.06
N VAL A 157 17.83 -6.58 24.34
CA VAL A 157 16.37 -6.65 24.34
C VAL A 157 15.87 -6.75 22.91
N VAL A 158 15.02 -7.73 22.62
CA VAL A 158 14.31 -7.85 21.36
C VAL A 158 12.86 -7.43 21.60
N LEU A 159 12.46 -6.29 21.02
CA LEU A 159 11.08 -5.81 21.04
C LEU A 159 10.38 -6.28 19.78
N VAL A 160 9.33 -7.07 19.94
CA VAL A 160 8.50 -7.55 18.83
C VAL A 160 7.15 -6.85 18.90
N PHE A 161 6.91 -5.94 17.95
CA PHE A 161 5.62 -5.28 17.79
C PHE A 161 4.73 -6.13 16.88
N LYS A 162 3.72 -6.75 17.46
CA LYS A 162 2.75 -7.57 16.71
C LYS A 162 1.46 -6.81 16.52
N THR A 163 0.95 -6.86 15.29
CA THR A 163 -0.39 -6.40 14.99
C THR A 163 -1.21 -7.56 14.42
N PRO A 164 -2.54 -7.59 14.64
CA PRO A 164 -3.40 -8.66 14.13
C PRO A 164 -3.36 -8.87 12.62
N TRP A 165 -2.97 -7.83 11.88
CA TRP A 165 -2.84 -7.79 10.41
C TRP A 165 -1.41 -7.99 9.90
N CYS A 166 -0.43 -8.13 10.79
CA CYS A 166 0.94 -8.39 10.39
C CYS A 166 1.12 -9.88 10.03
N LEU A 167 1.05 -10.22 8.75
CA LEU A 167 1.24 -11.60 8.29
C LEU A 167 2.60 -12.21 8.70
N PRO A 168 3.73 -11.48 8.61
CA PRO A 168 5.00 -12.00 9.14
C PRO A 168 4.98 -12.22 10.65
N CYS A 169 4.21 -11.40 11.41
CA CYS A 169 4.14 -11.52 12.85
C CYS A 169 3.42 -12.79 13.30
N LYS A 170 2.47 -13.31 12.50
CA LYS A 170 1.77 -14.57 12.80
C LYS A 170 2.68 -15.79 12.75
N LYS A 171 3.79 -15.72 12.01
CA LYS A 171 4.79 -16.80 11.93
C LYS A 171 5.73 -16.87 13.15
N LEU A 172 5.72 -15.85 14.01
CA LEU A 172 6.52 -15.83 15.23
C LEU A 172 5.85 -16.54 16.41
N ASP A 173 4.59 -16.96 16.26
CA ASP A 173 3.83 -17.67 17.30
C ASP A 173 3.81 -19.20 17.07
N ALA A 174 4.46 -19.70 16.02
CA ALA A 174 4.61 -21.11 15.68
C ALA A 174 6.00 -21.60 16.10
#